data_d891ce78b5657b7c39ac599377357354
#
_entry.id   d891ce78b5657b7c39ac599377357354
#
_cell.length_a   1.000
_cell.length_b   1.000
_cell.length_c   1.000
_cell.angle_alpha   90.00
_cell.angle_beta   90.00
_cell.angle_gamma   90.00
#
_symmetry.space_group_name_H-M   'P 1'
#
loop_
_entity.id
_entity.type
_entity.pdbx_description
1 polymer ?
#
loop_
_entity_poly.entity_id
_entity_poly.type
_entity_poly.pdbx_seq_one_letter_code
_entity_poly.pdbx_strand_id
1 'polypeptide(L)'
;MQIGIDSFAASETIENLNGKQNAISIQKLLERIKRSDEVGLDVFGVGEHHRKEFLDSAPHVILSAAAAQTQNIILTSAVTVLSAADPVRVFQNYATLDLVSNGRAEIIAGRGSFTEAFELFGYKMEQYDELFEEKIELLIEIQKNEKVNWRGDFRPPLIDQYIYPRPFQTPLPIWIGVGGTPQSFL
;
A
#
# COMPACT_ATOMS: atom_id res chain seq x y z
N MET A 1 12.77 1.46 19.80
CA MET A 1 12.04 2.51 19.07
C MET A 1 12.44 2.38 17.62
N GLN A 2 11.51 2.32 16.69
CA GLN A 2 11.79 2.33 15.25
C GLN A 2 11.65 3.75 14.72
N ILE A 3 12.52 4.14 13.80
CA ILE A 3 12.53 5.44 13.14
C ILE A 3 12.40 5.22 11.65
N GLY A 4 11.38 5.83 11.05
CA GLY A 4 11.12 5.75 9.62
C GLY A 4 10.85 7.10 8.99
N ILE A 5 10.86 7.11 7.68
CA ILE A 5 10.43 8.25 6.85
C ILE A 5 9.49 7.74 5.77
N ASP A 6 8.75 8.65 5.17
CA ASP A 6 7.87 8.36 4.05
C ASP A 6 8.08 9.33 2.88
N SER A 7 7.50 9.01 1.73
CA SER A 7 7.50 9.87 0.55
C SER A 7 6.22 9.66 -0.25
N PHE A 8 5.67 10.76 -0.75
CA PHE A 8 4.56 10.77 -1.69
C PHE A 8 5.01 10.76 -3.16
N ALA A 9 6.28 10.50 -3.41
CA ALA A 9 6.83 10.46 -4.76
C ALA A 9 6.42 11.67 -5.62
N ALA A 10 6.43 12.88 -5.05
CA ALA A 10 6.02 14.08 -5.75
C ALA A 10 6.89 14.33 -6.99
N SER A 11 6.25 14.72 -8.09
CA SER A 11 6.94 15.14 -9.30
C SER A 11 7.66 16.48 -9.06
N GLU A 12 8.93 16.58 -9.47
CA GLU A 12 9.73 17.79 -9.30
C GLU A 12 9.23 18.99 -10.15
N THR A 13 8.46 18.72 -11.21
CA THR A 13 7.94 19.74 -12.12
C THR A 13 6.54 19.39 -12.59
N ILE A 14 5.56 20.18 -12.12
CA ILE A 14 4.15 20.02 -12.52
C ILE A 14 3.90 20.51 -13.95
N GLU A 15 4.70 21.49 -14.43
CA GLU A 15 4.48 22.18 -15.70
C GLU A 15 4.93 21.37 -16.94
N ASN A 16 5.89 20.45 -16.78
CA ASN A 16 6.45 19.64 -17.85
C ASN A 16 6.47 18.14 -17.49
N LEU A 17 5.29 17.59 -17.19
CA LEU A 17 5.14 16.16 -16.92
C LEU A 17 5.42 15.35 -18.19
N ASN A 18 6.67 14.95 -18.37
CA ASN A 18 7.04 13.98 -19.40
C ASN A 18 7.63 12.71 -18.75
N GLY A 19 7.46 11.59 -19.45
CA GLY A 19 7.87 10.29 -18.92
C GLY A 19 9.35 10.21 -18.55
N LYS A 20 10.23 10.97 -19.22
CA LYS A 20 11.66 10.98 -18.92
C LYS A 20 11.95 11.65 -17.56
N GLN A 21 11.32 12.78 -17.28
CA GLN A 21 11.50 13.49 -16.01
C GLN A 21 10.90 12.66 -14.85
N ASN A 22 9.72 12.10 -15.06
CA ASN A 22 9.09 11.21 -14.07
C ASN A 22 9.95 9.98 -13.78
N ALA A 23 10.58 9.38 -14.79
CA ALA A 23 11.52 8.28 -14.58
C ALA A 23 12.72 8.69 -13.72
N ILE A 24 13.28 9.89 -13.94
CA ILE A 24 14.36 10.44 -13.11
C ILE A 24 13.89 10.60 -11.65
N SER A 25 12.70 11.13 -11.43
CA SER A 25 12.13 11.31 -10.08
C SER A 25 11.95 9.97 -9.35
N ILE A 26 11.47 8.94 -10.04
CA ILE A 26 11.38 7.58 -9.48
C ILE A 26 12.77 7.02 -9.14
N GLN A 27 13.77 7.18 -10.02
CA GLN A 27 15.14 6.73 -9.71
C GLN A 27 15.70 7.43 -8.47
N LYS A 28 15.51 8.74 -8.33
CA LYS A 28 15.91 9.48 -7.13
C LYS A 28 15.17 9.00 -5.87
N LEU A 29 13.91 8.58 -5.98
CA LEU A 29 13.19 7.98 -4.87
C LEU A 29 13.82 6.65 -4.47
N LEU A 30 14.11 5.78 -5.42
CA LEU A 30 14.79 4.49 -5.14
C LEU A 30 16.17 4.69 -4.50
N GLU A 31 16.94 5.67 -4.95
CA GLU A 31 18.22 6.05 -4.33
C GLU A 31 18.03 6.52 -2.88
N ARG A 32 16.98 7.31 -2.59
CA ARG A 32 16.66 7.75 -1.23
C ARG A 32 16.30 6.57 -0.33
N ILE A 33 15.49 5.61 -0.82
CA ILE A 33 15.14 4.40 -0.07
C ILE A 33 16.41 3.59 0.23
N LYS A 34 17.25 3.38 -0.76
CA LYS A 34 18.54 2.69 -0.59
C LYS A 34 19.43 3.40 0.43
N ARG A 35 19.53 4.73 0.34
CA ARG A 35 20.32 5.51 1.30
C ARG A 35 19.76 5.42 2.72
N SER A 36 18.44 5.38 2.87
CA SER A 36 17.79 5.18 4.17
C SER A 36 18.17 3.85 4.81
N ASP A 37 18.25 2.76 4.03
CA ASP A 37 18.74 1.45 4.47
C ASP A 37 20.21 1.52 4.91
N GLU A 38 21.07 2.14 4.08
CA GLU A 38 22.50 2.27 4.35
C GLU A 38 22.83 3.05 5.63
N VAL A 39 22.03 4.06 5.98
CA VAL A 39 22.22 4.86 7.20
C VAL A 39 21.52 4.27 8.43
N GLY A 40 20.81 3.14 8.27
CA GLY A 40 20.19 2.38 9.35
C GLY A 40 18.85 2.93 9.82
N LEU A 41 18.05 3.55 8.94
CA LEU A 41 16.64 3.79 9.25
C LEU A 41 15.88 2.45 9.25
N ASP A 42 14.88 2.37 10.13
CA ASP A 42 14.13 1.12 10.33
C ASP A 42 13.04 0.91 9.27
N VAL A 43 12.37 1.98 8.81
CA VAL A 43 11.18 1.89 7.95
C VAL A 43 11.20 2.96 6.86
N PHE A 44 10.78 2.60 5.65
CA PHE A 44 10.46 3.54 4.58
C PHE A 44 9.06 3.30 4.06
N GLY A 45 8.23 4.37 4.07
CA GLY A 45 6.87 4.36 3.55
C GLY A 45 6.76 5.01 2.16
N VAL A 46 5.91 4.46 1.30
CA VAL A 46 5.52 5.11 0.04
C VAL A 46 4.00 5.33 0.05
N GLY A 47 3.56 6.56 -0.21
CA GLY A 47 2.15 6.92 -0.30
C GLY A 47 1.42 6.26 -1.47
N GLU A 48 0.11 6.49 -1.55
CA GLU A 48 -0.70 6.14 -2.72
C GLU A 48 -1.60 7.33 -3.07
N HIS A 49 -1.36 7.90 -4.25
CA HIS A 49 -2.11 9.03 -4.76
C HIS A 49 -2.41 8.85 -6.25
N HIS A 50 -3.59 9.30 -6.67
CA HIS A 50 -4.06 9.20 -8.06
C HIS A 50 -4.19 10.58 -8.71
N ARG A 51 -3.19 11.45 -8.48
CA ARG A 51 -3.12 12.81 -8.96
C ARG A 51 -1.85 13.02 -9.78
N LYS A 52 -1.90 14.01 -10.69
CA LYS A 52 -0.78 14.30 -11.59
C LYS A 52 0.51 14.73 -10.88
N GLU A 53 0.41 15.25 -9.65
CA GLU A 53 1.54 15.73 -8.86
C GLU A 53 2.36 14.60 -8.24
N PHE A 54 1.81 13.38 -8.21
CA PHE A 54 2.43 12.24 -7.55
C PHE A 54 2.70 11.08 -8.51
N LEU A 55 3.72 10.30 -8.22
CA LEU A 55 4.15 9.16 -9.05
C LEU A 55 3.96 7.81 -8.32
N ASP A 56 3.19 7.80 -7.25
CA ASP A 56 3.04 6.70 -6.30
C ASP A 56 1.68 5.97 -6.38
N SER A 57 0.98 6.07 -7.51
CA SER A 57 -0.30 5.38 -7.70
C SER A 57 -0.22 3.84 -7.59
N ALA A 58 0.98 3.28 -7.59
CA ALA A 58 1.24 1.86 -7.40
C ALA A 58 2.42 1.65 -6.43
N PRO A 59 2.27 1.95 -5.12
CA PRO A 59 3.37 1.95 -4.16
C PRO A 59 4.09 0.61 -4.08
N HIS A 60 3.37 -0.50 -4.16
CA HIS A 60 3.94 -1.85 -4.13
C HIS A 60 4.94 -2.13 -5.26
N VAL A 61 4.80 -1.47 -6.43
CA VAL A 61 5.76 -1.60 -7.54
C VAL A 61 7.07 -0.89 -7.19
N ILE A 62 6.99 0.33 -6.65
CA ILE A 62 8.16 1.10 -6.20
C ILE A 62 8.87 0.37 -5.05
N LEU A 63 8.11 -0.10 -4.07
CA LEU A 63 8.63 -0.85 -2.93
C LEU A 63 9.31 -2.16 -3.35
N SER A 64 8.77 -2.86 -4.37
CA SER A 64 9.39 -4.08 -4.90
C SER A 64 10.73 -3.79 -5.60
N ALA A 65 10.82 -2.69 -6.34
CA ALA A 65 12.08 -2.25 -6.93
C ALA A 65 13.11 -1.86 -5.86
N ALA A 66 12.67 -1.22 -4.76
CA ALA A 66 13.50 -0.89 -3.62
C ALA A 66 13.96 -2.14 -2.85
N ALA A 67 13.09 -3.14 -2.68
CA ALA A 67 13.40 -4.39 -2.01
C ALA A 67 14.60 -5.12 -2.62
N ALA A 68 14.75 -5.06 -3.95
CA ALA A 68 15.87 -5.65 -4.67
C ALA A 68 17.20 -4.90 -4.46
N GLN A 69 17.18 -3.68 -3.88
CA GLN A 69 18.34 -2.81 -3.70
C GLN A 69 18.69 -2.54 -2.23
N THR A 70 17.90 -3.09 -1.31
CA THR A 70 18.01 -2.88 0.15
C THR A 70 18.12 -4.20 0.89
N GLN A 71 18.62 -4.18 2.14
CA GLN A 71 18.88 -5.40 2.91
C GLN A 71 18.11 -5.47 4.23
N ASN A 72 17.88 -4.33 4.91
CA ASN A 72 17.41 -4.31 6.30
C ASN A 72 16.10 -3.53 6.46
N ILE A 73 15.94 -2.43 5.73
CA ILE A 73 14.82 -1.50 5.92
C ILE A 73 13.49 -2.15 5.64
N ILE A 74 12.52 -1.94 6.52
CA ILE A 74 11.12 -2.34 6.34
C ILE A 74 10.49 -1.43 5.27
N LEU A 75 9.73 -2.05 4.37
CA LEU A 75 9.11 -1.39 3.23
C LEU A 75 7.58 -1.43 3.39
N THR A 76 6.96 -0.27 3.52
CA THR A 76 5.52 -0.17 3.80
C THR A 76 4.82 0.85 2.90
N SER A 77 3.50 0.73 2.77
CA SER A 77 2.70 1.85 2.25
C SER A 77 2.47 2.92 3.31
N ALA A 78 2.23 4.16 2.88
CA ALA A 78 1.93 5.26 3.78
C ALA A 78 0.87 6.25 3.20
N VAL A 79 -0.33 5.78 2.90
CA VAL A 79 -0.97 4.47 3.16
C VAL A 79 -1.37 3.79 1.85
N THR A 80 -1.74 2.49 1.87
CA THR A 80 -2.56 1.89 0.80
C THR A 80 -3.99 2.38 0.95
N VAL A 81 -4.56 2.97 -0.10
CA VAL A 81 -5.96 3.46 -0.12
C VAL A 81 -6.91 2.27 -0.28
N LEU A 82 -7.09 1.52 0.82
CA LEU A 82 -7.84 0.27 0.81
C LEU A 82 -9.31 0.47 0.41
N SER A 83 -9.92 1.61 0.76
CA SER A 83 -11.28 1.94 0.35
C SER A 83 -11.49 1.89 -1.17
N ALA A 84 -10.45 2.21 -1.96
CA ALA A 84 -10.53 2.21 -3.42
C ALA A 84 -9.87 0.97 -4.08
N ALA A 85 -9.23 0.09 -3.30
CA ALA A 85 -8.52 -1.09 -3.79
C ALA A 85 -9.32 -2.40 -3.57
N ASP A 86 -9.01 -3.45 -4.32
CA ASP A 86 -9.51 -4.81 -4.04
C ASP A 86 -8.60 -5.49 -3.02
N PRO A 87 -9.13 -5.96 -1.87
CA PRO A 87 -8.32 -6.57 -0.79
C PRO A 87 -7.55 -7.81 -1.23
N VAL A 88 -8.08 -8.60 -2.17
CA VAL A 88 -7.37 -9.77 -2.72
C VAL A 88 -6.11 -9.31 -3.43
N ARG A 89 -6.22 -8.27 -4.27
CA ARG A 89 -5.08 -7.72 -5.00
C ARG A 89 -4.07 -7.06 -4.07
N VAL A 90 -4.54 -6.32 -3.07
CA VAL A 90 -3.65 -5.74 -2.04
C VAL A 90 -2.87 -6.83 -1.33
N PHE A 91 -3.54 -7.87 -0.83
CA PHE A 91 -2.85 -8.99 -0.20
C PHE A 91 -1.81 -9.64 -1.12
N GLN A 92 -2.16 -9.94 -2.38
CA GLN A 92 -1.24 -10.55 -3.34
C GLN A 92 -0.01 -9.70 -3.62
N ASN A 93 -0.20 -8.38 -3.77
CA ASN A 93 0.90 -7.45 -4.02
C ASN A 93 1.88 -7.42 -2.85
N TYR A 94 1.38 -7.31 -1.63
CA TYR A 94 2.24 -7.24 -0.44
C TYR A 94 2.80 -8.60 -0.02
N ALA A 95 2.08 -9.69 -0.23
CA ALA A 95 2.63 -11.03 -0.06
C ALA A 95 3.79 -11.28 -1.04
N THR A 96 3.67 -10.81 -2.28
CA THR A 96 4.76 -10.90 -3.27
C THR A 96 5.94 -10.01 -2.88
N LEU A 97 5.67 -8.76 -2.44
CA LEU A 97 6.71 -7.85 -1.93
C LEU A 97 7.44 -8.47 -0.73
N ASP A 98 6.71 -9.12 0.15
CA ASP A 98 7.27 -9.78 1.34
C ASP A 98 8.22 -10.92 0.97
N LEU A 99 7.85 -11.73 -0.02
CA LEU A 99 8.73 -12.76 -0.57
C LEU A 99 9.98 -12.16 -1.25
N VAL A 100 9.83 -11.11 -2.05
CA VAL A 100 10.96 -10.42 -2.73
C VAL A 100 11.91 -9.79 -1.73
N SER A 101 11.38 -9.25 -0.64
CA SER A 101 12.15 -8.57 0.41
C SER A 101 12.70 -9.48 1.50
N ASN A 102 12.39 -10.79 1.48
CA ASN A 102 12.70 -11.75 2.54
C ASN A 102 12.13 -11.33 3.91
N GLY A 103 10.84 -11.00 3.95
CA GLY A 103 10.11 -10.71 5.19
C GLY A 103 10.26 -9.28 5.70
N ARG A 104 10.38 -8.29 4.80
CA ARG A 104 10.50 -6.87 5.18
C ARG A 104 9.33 -6.01 4.72
N ALA A 105 8.22 -6.62 4.27
CA ALA A 105 7.04 -5.89 3.87
C ALA A 105 6.07 -5.68 5.04
N GLU A 106 5.41 -4.52 5.04
CA GLU A 106 4.26 -4.23 5.89
C GLU A 106 3.19 -3.50 5.09
N ILE A 107 1.96 -3.52 5.56
CA ILE A 107 0.85 -2.75 4.99
C ILE A 107 0.40 -1.72 6.02
N ILE A 108 0.35 -0.44 5.64
CA ILE A 108 -0.46 0.52 6.37
C ILE A 108 -1.69 0.79 5.51
N ALA A 109 -2.83 0.23 5.91
CA ALA A 109 -4.11 0.42 5.25
C ALA A 109 -4.78 1.72 5.72
N GLY A 110 -5.34 2.47 4.80
CA GLY A 110 -6.05 3.70 5.11
C GLY A 110 -7.25 3.92 4.19
N ARG A 111 -8.08 4.88 4.58
CA ARG A 111 -9.24 5.30 3.78
C ARG A 111 -8.85 6.17 2.58
N GLY A 112 -7.69 6.81 2.63
CA GLY A 112 -7.27 7.86 1.70
C GLY A 112 -7.76 9.24 2.12
N SER A 113 -6.93 10.25 1.93
CA SER A 113 -7.24 11.66 2.22
C SER A 113 -7.70 12.45 0.99
N PHE A 114 -7.50 11.90 -0.20
CA PHE A 114 -7.94 12.48 -1.47
C PHE A 114 -9.09 11.69 -2.08
N THR A 115 -9.99 12.39 -2.74
CA THR A 115 -11.25 11.83 -3.27
C THR A 115 -11.12 11.19 -4.65
N GLU A 116 -10.05 11.49 -5.37
CA GLU A 116 -9.85 11.09 -6.77
C GLU A 116 -9.85 9.58 -6.99
N ALA A 117 -9.34 8.81 -6.02
CA ALA A 117 -9.33 7.36 -6.09
C ALA A 117 -10.76 6.77 -6.18
N PHE A 118 -11.72 7.36 -5.47
CA PHE A 118 -13.10 6.85 -5.46
C PHE A 118 -13.75 6.98 -6.84
N GLU A 119 -13.69 8.16 -7.42
CA GLU A 119 -14.25 8.41 -8.76
C GLU A 119 -13.52 7.59 -9.83
N LEU A 120 -12.18 7.53 -9.77
CA LEU A 120 -11.34 6.79 -10.71
C LEU A 120 -11.66 5.28 -10.73
N PHE A 121 -11.94 4.68 -9.58
CA PHE A 121 -12.24 3.26 -9.45
C PHE A 121 -13.74 2.95 -9.35
N GLY A 122 -14.61 3.95 -9.54
CA GLY A 122 -16.06 3.78 -9.62
C GLY A 122 -16.75 3.61 -8.27
N TYR A 123 -16.15 4.08 -7.19
CA TYR A 123 -16.76 4.11 -5.85
C TYR A 123 -17.38 5.47 -5.55
N LYS A 124 -18.33 5.48 -4.63
CA LYS A 124 -19.00 6.70 -4.17
C LYS A 124 -18.45 7.16 -2.84
N MET A 125 -18.24 8.47 -2.70
CA MET A 125 -17.74 9.07 -1.45
C MET A 125 -18.68 8.87 -0.27
N GLU A 126 -19.97 8.75 -0.49
CA GLU A 126 -20.96 8.46 0.55
C GLU A 126 -20.73 7.09 1.22
N GLN A 127 -20.00 6.20 0.55
CA GLN A 127 -19.68 4.85 1.04
C GLN A 127 -18.26 4.76 1.61
N TYR A 128 -17.66 5.89 1.97
CA TYR A 128 -16.25 6.01 2.37
C TYR A 128 -15.88 5.11 3.56
N ASP A 129 -16.69 5.10 4.59
CA ASP A 129 -16.44 4.30 5.81
C ASP A 129 -16.79 2.83 5.59
N GLU A 130 -17.93 2.54 5.01
CA GLU A 130 -18.40 1.17 4.75
C GLU A 130 -17.45 0.42 3.80
N LEU A 131 -16.93 1.10 2.78
CA LEU A 131 -15.91 0.54 1.88
C LEU A 131 -14.65 0.13 2.63
N PHE A 132 -14.18 0.95 3.56
CA PHE A 132 -12.98 0.64 4.33
C PHE A 132 -13.23 -0.51 5.29
N GLU A 133 -14.36 -0.48 6.02
CA GLU A 133 -14.73 -1.51 7.00
C GLU A 133 -14.83 -2.89 6.34
N GLU A 134 -15.62 -3.02 5.27
CA GLU A 134 -15.74 -4.30 4.57
C GLU A 134 -14.40 -4.79 4.01
N LYS A 135 -13.61 -3.89 3.44
CA LYS A 135 -12.35 -4.28 2.79
C LYS A 135 -11.25 -4.63 3.76
N ILE A 136 -11.19 -3.99 4.93
CA ILE A 136 -10.21 -4.36 5.95
C ILE A 136 -10.58 -5.71 6.60
N GLU A 137 -11.86 -5.98 6.81
CA GLU A 137 -12.32 -7.28 7.29
C GLU A 137 -11.93 -8.42 6.33
N LEU A 138 -12.17 -8.23 5.03
CA LEU A 138 -11.78 -9.20 4.03
C LEU A 138 -10.25 -9.37 3.96
N LEU A 139 -9.47 -8.29 4.05
CA LEU A 139 -8.01 -8.37 4.05
C LEU A 139 -7.49 -9.20 5.23
N ILE A 140 -8.08 -9.02 6.41
CA ILE A 140 -7.77 -9.81 7.62
C ILE A 140 -8.19 -11.27 7.45
N GLU A 141 -9.35 -11.51 6.85
CA GLU A 141 -9.84 -12.87 6.57
C GLU A 141 -8.89 -13.63 5.62
N ILE A 142 -8.44 -12.98 4.55
CA ILE A 142 -7.46 -13.52 3.60
C ILE A 142 -6.13 -13.84 4.30
N GLN A 143 -5.69 -12.97 5.20
CA GLN A 143 -4.46 -13.19 5.96
C GLN A 143 -4.53 -14.44 6.85
N LYS A 144 -5.67 -14.67 7.51
CA LYS A 144 -5.88 -15.78 8.44
C LYS A 144 -6.06 -17.11 7.73
N ASN A 145 -6.65 -17.11 6.54
CA ASN A 145 -7.09 -18.31 5.85
C ASN A 145 -6.52 -18.38 4.43
N GLU A 146 -6.00 -19.56 4.07
CA GLU A 146 -5.55 -19.83 2.70
C GLU A 146 -6.74 -20.00 1.75
N LYS A 147 -7.81 -20.64 2.23
CA LYS A 147 -9.07 -20.86 1.53
C LYS A 147 -10.13 -19.93 2.11
N VAL A 148 -10.66 -19.05 1.30
CA VAL A 148 -11.56 -17.95 1.71
C VAL A 148 -12.95 -18.15 1.14
N ASN A 149 -13.94 -17.97 2.01
CA ASN A 149 -15.34 -17.76 1.67
C ASN A 149 -15.74 -16.37 2.16
N TRP A 150 -16.22 -15.53 1.25
CA TRP A 150 -16.58 -14.16 1.56
C TRP A 150 -17.86 -13.73 0.86
N ARG A 151 -18.68 -12.96 1.54
CA ARG A 151 -19.81 -12.22 0.97
C ARG A 151 -19.85 -10.84 1.58
N GLY A 152 -19.88 -9.82 0.75
CA GLY A 152 -20.01 -8.42 1.11
C GLY A 152 -20.77 -7.66 0.03
N ASP A 153 -20.89 -6.37 0.20
CA ASP A 153 -21.66 -5.49 -0.67
C ASP A 153 -20.81 -4.83 -1.77
N PHE A 154 -19.48 -4.74 -1.55
CA PHE A 154 -18.58 -3.94 -2.40
C PHE A 154 -17.71 -4.77 -3.34
N ARG A 155 -17.85 -6.09 -3.33
CA ARG A 155 -17.20 -6.97 -4.32
C ARG A 155 -17.99 -8.26 -4.54
N PRO A 156 -17.78 -8.93 -5.70
CA PRO A 156 -18.31 -10.27 -5.92
C PRO A 156 -17.85 -11.26 -4.84
N PRO A 157 -18.70 -12.24 -4.44
CA PRO A 157 -18.36 -13.20 -3.41
C PRO A 157 -17.16 -14.06 -3.79
N LEU A 158 -16.42 -14.49 -2.79
CA LEU A 158 -15.44 -15.59 -2.89
C LEU A 158 -16.11 -16.86 -2.39
N ILE A 159 -16.01 -17.92 -3.17
CA ILE A 159 -16.55 -19.24 -2.81
C ILE A 159 -15.43 -20.23 -2.98
N ASP A 160 -14.94 -20.78 -1.84
CA ASP A 160 -13.87 -21.76 -1.79
C ASP A 160 -12.60 -21.33 -2.57
N GLN A 161 -12.26 -20.04 -2.52
CA GLN A 161 -11.13 -19.50 -3.28
C GLN A 161 -9.83 -19.57 -2.48
N TYR A 162 -8.79 -20.10 -3.10
CA TYR A 162 -7.43 -20.06 -2.58
C TYR A 162 -6.72 -18.80 -3.04
N ILE A 163 -6.04 -18.10 -2.11
CA ILE A 163 -5.39 -16.83 -2.41
C ILE A 163 -3.87 -16.96 -2.22
N TYR A 164 -3.15 -16.81 -3.31
CA TYR A 164 -1.70 -16.96 -3.41
C TYR A 164 -1.05 -15.72 -4.07
N PRO A 165 0.29 -15.48 -3.81
CA PRO A 165 1.13 -16.27 -2.92
C PRO A 165 0.79 -16.02 -1.44
N ARG A 166 1.29 -16.89 -0.55
CA ARG A 166 1.32 -16.59 0.88
C ARG A 166 2.62 -15.83 1.19
N PRO A 167 2.60 -14.89 2.14
CA PRO A 167 3.78 -14.10 2.50
C PRO A 167 4.84 -14.94 3.20
N PHE A 168 6.05 -14.42 3.27
CA PHE A 168 7.14 -14.98 4.06
C PHE A 168 6.85 -14.87 5.56
N GLN A 169 6.36 -13.71 5.98
CA GLN A 169 5.95 -13.45 7.36
C GLN A 169 4.59 -14.10 7.68
N THR A 170 4.43 -14.59 8.90
CA THR A 170 3.16 -15.16 9.37
C THR A 170 2.86 -14.66 10.78
N PRO A 171 1.97 -13.66 10.94
CA PRO A 171 1.22 -12.94 9.90
C PRO A 171 2.07 -11.84 9.21
N LEU A 172 1.67 -11.43 8.01
CA LEU A 172 2.14 -10.19 7.38
C LEU A 172 1.63 -8.99 8.21
N PRO A 173 2.49 -8.07 8.69
CA PRO A 173 2.03 -6.95 9.51
C PRO A 173 1.09 -6.02 8.76
N ILE A 174 -0.07 -5.74 9.35
CA ILE A 174 -1.08 -4.82 8.85
C ILE A 174 -1.37 -3.78 9.92
N TRP A 175 -1.20 -2.52 9.58
CA TRP A 175 -1.47 -1.36 10.41
C TRP A 175 -2.63 -0.56 9.82
N ILE A 176 -3.32 0.20 10.64
CA ILE A 176 -4.39 1.11 10.18
C ILE A 176 -3.92 2.55 10.35
N GLY A 177 -3.91 3.29 9.23
CA GLY A 177 -3.65 4.72 9.22
C GLY A 177 -4.89 5.49 9.71
N VAL A 178 -4.75 6.19 10.85
CA VAL A 178 -5.84 6.94 11.48
C VAL A 178 -5.62 8.45 11.36
N GLY A 179 -6.67 9.19 10.99
CA GLY A 179 -6.62 10.64 10.78
C GLY A 179 -6.80 11.49 12.04
N GLY A 180 -6.79 10.89 13.25
CA GLY A 180 -6.90 11.61 14.52
C GLY A 180 -8.32 12.01 14.93
N THR A 181 -9.36 11.60 14.22
CA THR A 181 -10.76 11.74 14.70
C THR A 181 -11.06 10.68 15.76
N PRO A 182 -11.91 10.99 16.79
CA PRO A 182 -12.24 10.00 17.81
C PRO A 182 -12.78 8.68 17.27
N GLN A 183 -13.58 8.73 16.18
CA GLN A 183 -14.13 7.56 15.52
C GLN A 183 -13.06 6.67 14.86
N SER A 184 -11.88 7.20 14.56
CA SER A 184 -10.78 6.43 13.95
C SER A 184 -10.07 5.51 14.95
N PHE A 185 -10.37 5.59 16.25
CA PHE A 185 -9.76 4.80 17.32
C PHE A 185 -10.72 3.76 17.92
N LEU A 186 -11.96 3.69 17.43
CA LEU A 186 -12.97 2.73 17.85
C LEU A 186 -13.05 1.54 16.89
#